data_5ffd3bfd41a0082c809cb88ff932357a
#
_entry.id   5ffd3bfd41a0082c809cb88ff932357a
#
_cell.length_a   1.000
_cell.length_b   1.000
_cell.length_c   1.000
_cell.angle_alpha   90.00
_cell.angle_beta   90.00
_cell.angle_gamma   90.00
#
_symmetry.space_group_name_H-M   'P 1'
#
loop_
_entity.id
_entity.type
_entity.pdbx_description
1 polymer ?
#
loop_
_entity_poly.entity_id
_entity_poly.type
_entity_poly.pdbx_seq_one_letter_code
_entity_poly.pdbx_strand_id
1 'polypeptide(L)'
;FVDTELYNSNVGRQINLDEKLFPKIEGLKLLYAGNIGFAQDWVPLISLAEQTKGMAIEYFIIGEGVMKEYIQEQIKEKELVNVHLLPYQARELMPSILAYSDIQFVFMNPTMEMQGFPSKVYTIMACAKPLLVCSGENTPIINFLKPYQCAKLVTEEDERMKVAEMCMWLRTISKERLSQMGKNGKVVIEECYAKDIVTKQYVKLADFLLDNNF
;
A
#
# COMPACT_ATOMS: atom_id res chain seq x y z
N PHE A 1 15.14 2.31 -0.41
CA PHE A 1 15.48 0.94 -0.85
C PHE A 1 14.80 -0.12 0.01
N VAL A 2 14.75 -1.35 -0.49
CA VAL A 2 14.13 -2.48 0.18
C VAL A 2 15.03 -3.73 0.11
N ASP A 3 14.94 -4.56 1.16
CA ASP A 3 15.57 -5.89 1.20
C ASP A 3 14.70 -6.88 0.41
N THR A 4 15.12 -7.20 -0.81
CA THR A 4 14.38 -8.09 -1.72
C THR A 4 14.53 -9.59 -1.38
N GLU A 5 15.44 -9.96 -0.48
CA GLU A 5 15.49 -11.31 0.06
C GLU A 5 14.36 -11.55 1.05
N LEU A 6 14.10 -10.57 1.91
CA LEU A 6 13.01 -10.62 2.87
C LEU A 6 11.64 -10.35 2.22
N TYR A 7 11.57 -9.34 1.35
CA TYR A 7 10.33 -8.89 0.72
C TYR A 7 10.29 -9.27 -0.76
N ASN A 8 9.68 -10.42 -1.03
CA ASN A 8 9.38 -10.86 -2.39
C ASN A 8 8.12 -11.74 -2.42
N SER A 9 7.56 -11.94 -3.60
CA SER A 9 6.31 -12.67 -3.79
C SER A 9 6.36 -14.17 -3.43
N ASN A 10 7.56 -14.75 -3.26
CA ASN A 10 7.73 -16.15 -2.94
C ASN A 10 7.79 -16.39 -1.43
N VAL A 11 8.45 -15.49 -0.68
CA VAL A 11 8.59 -15.58 0.80
C VAL A 11 7.23 -15.53 1.48
N GLY A 12 6.33 -14.67 1.01
CA GLY A 12 5.00 -14.51 1.61
C GLY A 12 4.08 -15.74 1.53
N ARG A 13 4.48 -16.80 0.84
CA ARG A 13 3.71 -18.06 0.76
C ARG A 13 4.16 -19.11 1.79
N GLN A 14 5.19 -18.83 2.57
CA GLN A 14 5.83 -19.83 3.45
C GLN A 14 5.33 -19.81 4.89
N ILE A 15 4.71 -18.70 5.34
CA ILE A 15 4.21 -18.56 6.70
C ILE A 15 2.67 -18.57 6.69
N ASN A 16 2.09 -19.50 7.43
CA ASN A 16 0.63 -19.53 7.60
C ASN A 16 0.18 -18.40 8.53
N LEU A 17 -0.73 -17.58 8.04
CA LEU A 17 -1.41 -16.56 8.84
C LEU A 17 -2.52 -17.20 9.69
N ASP A 18 -2.84 -16.59 10.82
CA ASP A 18 -3.99 -16.98 11.64
C ASP A 18 -5.29 -16.77 10.84
N GLU A 19 -5.99 -17.86 10.52
CA GLU A 19 -7.24 -17.83 9.73
C GLU A 19 -8.36 -17.05 10.42
N LYS A 20 -8.29 -16.82 11.73
CA LYS A 20 -9.27 -15.97 12.44
C LYS A 20 -9.09 -14.48 12.11
N LEU A 21 -7.84 -14.05 11.87
CA LEU A 21 -7.52 -12.68 11.49
C LEU A 21 -7.49 -12.48 9.98
N PHE A 22 -7.11 -13.52 9.24
CA PHE A 22 -6.95 -13.53 7.80
C PHE A 22 -7.76 -14.67 7.16
N PRO A 23 -9.10 -14.58 7.19
CA PRO A 23 -9.96 -15.63 6.66
C PRO A 23 -9.81 -15.78 5.15
N LYS A 24 -10.11 -16.98 4.64
CA LYS A 24 -10.22 -17.21 3.19
C LYS A 24 -11.49 -16.55 2.68
N ILE A 25 -11.33 -15.51 1.88
CA ILE A 25 -12.42 -14.69 1.35
C ILE A 25 -12.41 -14.74 -0.17
N GLU A 26 -13.59 -14.93 -0.76
CA GLU A 26 -13.81 -14.70 -2.19
C GLU A 26 -14.00 -13.19 -2.42
N GLY A 27 -13.29 -12.62 -3.40
CA GLY A 27 -13.37 -11.19 -3.69
C GLY A 27 -12.04 -10.47 -3.56
N LEU A 28 -12.09 -9.14 -3.55
CA LEU A 28 -10.89 -8.30 -3.44
C LEU A 28 -10.58 -7.98 -1.98
N LYS A 29 -9.31 -8.11 -1.62
CA LYS A 29 -8.77 -7.73 -0.30
C LYS A 29 -7.87 -6.52 -0.46
N LEU A 30 -8.36 -5.38 0.01
CA LEU A 30 -7.57 -4.16 0.12
C LEU A 30 -6.92 -4.11 1.51
N LEU A 31 -5.62 -3.84 1.57
CA LEU A 31 -4.90 -3.91 2.84
C LEU A 31 -4.01 -2.69 3.05
N TYR A 32 -4.01 -2.21 4.28
CA TYR A 32 -3.06 -1.27 4.83
C TYR A 32 -2.37 -1.90 6.04
N ALA A 33 -1.05 -1.81 6.10
CA ALA A 33 -0.30 -2.19 7.28
C ALA A 33 0.69 -1.10 7.68
N GLY A 34 0.64 -0.66 8.92
CA GLY A 34 1.56 0.34 9.46
C GLY A 34 0.97 1.23 10.54
N ASN A 35 1.60 2.38 10.79
CA ASN A 35 1.11 3.36 11.74
C ASN A 35 -0.24 3.95 11.30
N ILE A 36 -1.26 3.78 12.13
CA ILE A 36 -2.60 4.35 11.95
C ILE A 36 -2.61 5.78 12.51
N GLY A 37 -1.93 6.69 11.81
CA GLY A 37 -1.70 8.06 12.24
C GLY A 37 -2.29 9.10 11.31
N PHE A 38 -2.00 10.38 11.58
CA PHE A 38 -2.49 11.53 10.83
C PHE A 38 -1.92 11.65 9.42
N ALA A 39 -0.82 10.97 9.10
CA ALA A 39 -0.23 11.02 7.75
C ALA A 39 -1.09 10.30 6.69
N GLN A 40 -2.05 9.50 7.12
CA GLN A 40 -3.01 8.84 6.24
C GLN A 40 -4.35 9.59 6.27
N ASP A 41 -5.00 9.67 5.12
CA ASP A 41 -6.36 10.17 5.01
C ASP A 41 -7.35 8.99 5.14
N TRP A 42 -8.00 8.91 6.28
CA TRP A 42 -8.95 7.84 6.58
C TRP A 42 -10.37 8.12 6.08
N VAL A 43 -10.69 9.38 5.79
CA VAL A 43 -12.05 9.78 5.37
C VAL A 43 -12.42 9.15 4.02
N PRO A 44 -11.61 9.25 2.96
CA PRO A 44 -11.92 8.57 1.69
C PRO A 44 -11.98 7.04 1.81
N LEU A 45 -11.19 6.45 2.72
CA LEU A 45 -11.25 5.01 2.96
C LEU A 45 -12.60 4.58 3.55
N ILE A 46 -13.06 5.29 4.59
CA ILE A 46 -14.34 5.02 5.25
C ILE A 46 -15.49 5.21 4.25
N SER A 47 -15.47 6.29 3.47
CA SER A 47 -16.47 6.58 2.44
C SER A 47 -16.47 5.50 1.34
N LEU A 48 -15.28 5.03 0.92
CA LEU A 48 -15.13 3.95 -0.05
C LEU A 48 -15.69 2.62 0.47
N ALA A 49 -15.35 2.26 1.72
CA ALA A 49 -15.86 1.05 2.35
C ALA A 49 -17.37 1.07 2.48
N GLU A 50 -17.96 2.22 2.82
CA GLU A 50 -19.41 2.41 2.90
C GLU A 50 -20.09 2.24 1.53
N GLN A 51 -19.54 2.83 0.46
CA GLN A 51 -20.09 2.71 -0.90
C GLN A 51 -19.92 1.32 -1.54
N THR A 52 -19.03 0.52 -1.01
CA THR A 52 -18.78 -0.85 -1.48
C THR A 52 -19.37 -1.93 -0.58
N LYS A 53 -20.20 -1.56 0.39
CA LYS A 53 -21.00 -2.52 1.17
C LYS A 53 -21.80 -3.43 0.24
N GLY A 54 -21.81 -4.72 0.55
CA GLY A 54 -22.50 -5.72 -0.27
C GLY A 54 -21.78 -6.12 -1.56
N MET A 55 -20.64 -5.50 -1.87
CA MET A 55 -19.72 -6.01 -2.89
C MET A 55 -18.74 -6.99 -2.24
N ALA A 56 -18.19 -7.91 -3.05
CA ALA A 56 -17.15 -8.82 -2.59
C ALA A 56 -15.80 -8.09 -2.46
N ILE A 57 -15.74 -7.09 -1.57
CA ILE A 57 -14.56 -6.24 -1.32
C ILE A 57 -14.40 -6.08 0.19
N GLU A 58 -13.24 -6.47 0.71
CA GLU A 58 -12.91 -6.42 2.13
C GLU A 58 -11.68 -5.54 2.36
N TYR A 59 -11.71 -4.76 3.43
CA TYR A 59 -10.67 -3.82 3.81
C TYR A 59 -10.00 -4.29 5.11
N PHE A 60 -8.69 -4.47 5.07
CA PHE A 60 -7.88 -4.86 6.22
C PHE A 60 -6.98 -3.69 6.63
N ILE A 61 -7.15 -3.21 7.84
CA ILE A 61 -6.32 -2.13 8.44
C ILE A 61 -5.56 -2.74 9.60
N ILE A 62 -4.24 -2.81 9.48
CA ILE A 62 -3.37 -3.52 10.42
C ILE A 62 -2.41 -2.53 11.05
N GLY A 63 -2.40 -2.45 12.37
CA GLY A 63 -1.45 -1.62 13.09
C GLY A 63 -1.99 -0.97 14.36
N GLU A 64 -1.22 -0.01 14.85
CA GLU A 64 -1.55 0.85 15.98
C GLU A 64 -1.34 2.31 15.59
N GLY A 65 -1.94 3.24 16.33
CA GLY A 65 -1.77 4.67 16.14
C GLY A 65 -2.95 5.49 16.63
N VAL A 66 -2.75 6.80 16.67
CA VAL A 66 -3.68 7.77 17.28
C VAL A 66 -5.04 7.85 16.57
N MET A 67 -5.14 7.42 15.31
CA MET A 67 -6.40 7.41 14.55
C MET A 67 -7.17 6.10 14.65
N LYS A 68 -6.65 5.10 15.38
CA LYS A 68 -7.29 3.77 15.48
C LYS A 68 -8.68 3.84 16.12
N GLU A 69 -8.81 4.60 17.18
CA GLU A 69 -10.09 4.79 17.91
C GLU A 69 -11.13 5.47 16.98
N TYR A 70 -10.75 6.53 16.27
CA TYR A 70 -11.60 7.17 15.28
C TYR A 70 -12.10 6.18 14.21
N ILE A 71 -11.21 5.35 13.66
CA ILE A 71 -11.60 4.34 12.65
C ILE A 71 -12.58 3.33 13.28
N GLN A 72 -12.33 2.89 14.51
CA GLN A 72 -13.20 1.94 15.21
C GLN A 72 -14.61 2.53 15.43
N GLU A 73 -14.70 3.80 15.79
CA GLU A 73 -15.98 4.51 15.91
C GLU A 73 -16.71 4.58 14.57
N GLN A 74 -16.01 4.96 13.49
CA GLN A 74 -16.61 5.03 12.15
C GLN A 74 -17.09 3.66 11.65
N ILE A 75 -16.33 2.59 11.90
CA ILE A 75 -16.76 1.22 11.58
C ILE A 75 -18.08 0.87 12.26
N LYS A 76 -18.20 1.23 13.55
CA LYS A 76 -19.41 0.96 14.35
C LYS A 76 -20.59 1.84 13.91
N GLU A 77 -20.40 3.16 13.78
CA GLU A 77 -21.46 4.11 13.43
C GLU A 77 -22.05 3.84 12.05
N LYS A 78 -21.19 3.49 11.10
CA LYS A 78 -21.57 3.23 9.72
C LYS A 78 -21.85 1.76 9.43
N GLU A 79 -21.76 0.88 10.44
CA GLU A 79 -21.96 -0.58 10.30
C GLU A 79 -21.14 -1.17 9.13
N LEU A 80 -19.81 -0.86 9.10
CA LEU A 80 -18.92 -1.30 8.04
C LEU A 80 -18.48 -2.74 8.27
N VAL A 81 -19.32 -3.69 7.91
CA VAL A 81 -19.06 -5.14 8.07
C VAL A 81 -17.91 -5.65 7.20
N ASN A 82 -17.52 -4.89 6.18
CA ASN A 82 -16.44 -5.16 5.24
C ASN A 82 -15.11 -4.53 5.63
N VAL A 83 -14.98 -3.98 6.85
CA VAL A 83 -13.72 -3.39 7.36
C VAL A 83 -13.24 -4.14 8.58
N HIS A 84 -12.03 -4.68 8.49
CA HIS A 84 -11.36 -5.44 9.55
C HIS A 84 -10.21 -4.64 10.12
N LEU A 85 -10.38 -4.15 11.35
CA LEU A 85 -9.34 -3.42 12.08
C LEU A 85 -8.57 -4.42 12.96
N LEU A 86 -7.35 -4.75 12.55
CA LEU A 86 -6.53 -5.77 13.17
C LEU A 86 -5.39 -5.16 14.02
N PRO A 87 -4.96 -5.86 15.09
CA PRO A 87 -3.83 -5.40 15.89
C PRO A 87 -2.52 -5.44 15.10
N TYR A 88 -1.51 -4.79 15.64
CA TYR A 88 -0.14 -4.87 15.13
C TYR A 88 0.30 -6.33 14.93
N GLN A 89 0.96 -6.59 13.82
CA GLN A 89 1.50 -7.90 13.48
C GLN A 89 3.04 -7.86 13.45
N ALA A 90 3.66 -8.97 13.83
CA ALA A 90 5.11 -9.09 13.84
C ALA A 90 5.69 -8.84 12.44
N ARG A 91 6.88 -8.24 12.38
CA ARG A 91 7.54 -7.84 11.12
C ARG A 91 7.79 -9.04 10.19
N GLU A 92 8.06 -10.20 10.78
CA GLU A 92 8.32 -11.46 10.08
C GLU A 92 7.09 -11.96 9.30
N LEU A 93 5.88 -11.59 9.75
CA LEU A 93 4.62 -11.94 9.09
C LEU A 93 4.30 -11.01 7.89
N MET A 94 4.97 -9.86 7.79
CA MET A 94 4.62 -8.85 6.79
C MET A 94 4.66 -9.37 5.34
N PRO A 95 5.63 -10.19 4.90
CA PRO A 95 5.59 -10.76 3.55
C PRO A 95 4.34 -11.59 3.28
N SER A 96 3.90 -12.39 4.27
CA SER A 96 2.68 -13.21 4.16
C SER A 96 1.41 -12.37 4.20
N ILE A 97 1.38 -11.33 5.01
CA ILE A 97 0.29 -10.36 5.09
C ILE A 97 0.14 -9.61 3.76
N LEU A 98 1.24 -9.16 3.18
CA LEU A 98 1.23 -8.55 1.85
C LEU A 98 0.77 -9.55 0.79
N ALA A 99 1.23 -10.81 0.85
CA ALA A 99 0.80 -11.86 -0.06
C ALA A 99 -0.70 -12.16 0.02
N TYR A 100 -1.29 -12.07 1.21
CA TYR A 100 -2.71 -12.28 1.45
C TYR A 100 -3.60 -11.27 0.72
N SER A 101 -3.16 -10.01 0.58
CA SER A 101 -3.94 -8.96 -0.09
C SER A 101 -3.92 -9.08 -1.61
N ASP A 102 -4.92 -8.47 -2.25
CA ASP A 102 -4.95 -8.27 -3.70
C ASP A 102 -4.46 -6.87 -4.08
N ILE A 103 -4.76 -5.86 -3.25
CA ILE A 103 -4.38 -4.45 -3.45
C ILE A 103 -3.87 -3.89 -2.13
N GLN A 104 -2.81 -3.08 -2.19
CA GLN A 104 -2.37 -2.27 -1.05
C GLN A 104 -2.82 -0.82 -1.24
N PHE A 105 -3.36 -0.18 -0.20
CA PHE A 105 -3.77 1.22 -0.33
C PHE A 105 -2.87 2.16 0.49
N VAL A 106 -2.65 3.36 -0.06
CA VAL A 106 -1.92 4.45 0.57
C VAL A 106 -2.65 5.75 0.26
N PHE A 107 -3.39 6.25 1.22
CA PHE A 107 -4.15 7.50 1.09
C PHE A 107 -3.45 8.56 1.93
N MET A 108 -2.87 9.55 1.28
CA MET A 108 -2.08 10.58 1.95
C MET A 108 -2.99 11.70 2.47
N ASN A 109 -2.72 12.13 3.70
CA ASN A 109 -3.40 13.31 4.24
C ASN A 109 -2.94 14.56 3.48
N PRO A 110 -3.86 15.38 2.92
CA PRO A 110 -3.53 16.56 2.13
C PRO A 110 -2.61 17.57 2.82
N THR A 111 -2.67 17.67 4.15
CA THR A 111 -1.80 18.59 4.91
C THR A 111 -0.39 18.06 5.11
N MET A 112 -0.14 16.77 4.88
CA MET A 112 1.12 16.09 5.14
C MET A 112 1.77 15.45 3.91
N GLU A 113 1.04 15.35 2.80
CA GLU A 113 1.47 14.62 1.60
C GLU A 113 2.74 15.15 0.92
N MET A 114 3.09 16.43 1.15
CA MET A 114 4.33 17.04 0.68
C MET A 114 5.51 16.86 1.65
N GLN A 115 5.27 16.40 2.89
CA GLN A 115 6.30 16.35 3.94
C GLN A 115 7.13 15.05 3.92
N GLY A 116 6.75 14.07 3.12
CA GLY A 116 7.47 12.82 3.07
C GLY A 116 6.99 11.84 2.02
N PHE A 117 7.81 10.80 1.82
CA PHE A 117 7.50 9.67 0.96
C PHE A 117 7.26 8.43 1.81
N PRO A 118 6.12 7.73 1.68
CA PRO A 118 5.83 6.54 2.47
C PRO A 118 6.70 5.36 2.03
N SER A 119 7.76 5.06 2.78
CA SER A 119 8.75 4.02 2.45
C SER A 119 8.16 2.62 2.24
N LYS A 120 6.97 2.34 2.80
CA LYS A 120 6.23 1.08 2.57
C LYS A 120 5.96 0.80 1.09
N VAL A 121 5.91 1.82 0.23
CA VAL A 121 5.71 1.69 -1.21
C VAL A 121 6.75 0.75 -1.82
N TYR A 122 8.02 0.87 -1.45
CA TYR A 122 9.08 -0.02 -1.93
C TYR A 122 8.82 -1.49 -1.54
N THR A 123 8.41 -1.73 -0.30
CA THR A 123 8.11 -3.06 0.20
C THR A 123 6.90 -3.69 -0.50
N ILE A 124 5.85 -2.90 -0.74
CA ILE A 124 4.65 -3.33 -1.46
C ILE A 124 5.00 -3.72 -2.89
N MET A 125 5.75 -2.88 -3.59
CA MET A 125 6.20 -3.14 -4.97
C MET A 125 7.10 -4.38 -5.04
N ALA A 126 8.04 -4.55 -4.08
CA ALA A 126 8.91 -5.74 -4.00
C ALA A 126 8.10 -7.05 -3.87
N CYS A 127 6.99 -7.02 -3.14
CA CYS A 127 6.07 -8.15 -3.01
C CYS A 127 5.10 -8.32 -4.20
N ALA A 128 5.34 -7.63 -5.31
CA ALA A 128 4.51 -7.65 -6.51
C ALA A 128 3.03 -7.33 -6.22
N LYS A 129 2.76 -6.39 -5.32
CA LYS A 129 1.39 -5.94 -5.02
C LYS A 129 1.09 -4.61 -5.71
N PRO A 130 -0.07 -4.50 -6.39
CA PRO A 130 -0.51 -3.23 -6.94
C PRO A 130 -0.94 -2.28 -5.83
N LEU A 131 -0.82 -0.98 -6.09
CA LEU A 131 -1.22 0.06 -5.16
C LEU A 131 -2.50 0.77 -5.64
N LEU A 132 -3.33 1.16 -4.67
CA LEU A 132 -4.35 2.19 -4.82
C LEU A 132 -3.89 3.39 -3.99
N VAL A 133 -3.61 4.51 -4.66
CA VAL A 133 -3.01 5.69 -4.02
C VAL A 133 -3.91 6.89 -4.22
N CYS A 134 -4.23 7.57 -3.11
CA CYS A 134 -4.87 8.90 -3.12
C CYS A 134 -3.88 9.93 -2.58
N SER A 135 -3.59 10.95 -3.38
CA SER A 135 -2.72 12.07 -3.00
C SER A 135 -2.84 13.18 -4.05
N GLY A 136 -2.45 14.40 -3.73
CA GLY A 136 -2.45 15.51 -4.69
C GLY A 136 -1.55 15.23 -5.90
N GLU A 137 -1.89 15.81 -7.04
CA GLU A 137 -1.29 15.50 -8.35
C GLU A 137 0.25 15.64 -8.39
N ASN A 138 0.81 16.62 -7.68
CA ASN A 138 2.23 16.95 -7.74
C ASN A 138 3.03 16.45 -6.52
N THR A 139 2.50 15.50 -5.78
CA THR A 139 3.16 14.96 -4.59
C THR A 139 4.29 13.99 -4.93
N PRO A 140 5.26 13.79 -4.02
CA PRO A 140 6.37 12.87 -4.23
C PRO A 140 5.93 11.44 -4.60
N ILE A 141 4.86 10.94 -3.96
CA ILE A 141 4.36 9.58 -4.22
C ILE A 141 3.74 9.45 -5.62
N ILE A 142 2.96 10.44 -6.06
CA ILE A 142 2.35 10.44 -7.40
C ILE A 142 3.44 10.53 -8.47
N ASN A 143 4.38 11.48 -8.32
CA ASN A 143 5.49 11.65 -9.25
C ASN A 143 6.36 10.38 -9.37
N PHE A 144 6.59 9.70 -8.24
CA PHE A 144 7.34 8.45 -8.23
C PHE A 144 6.61 7.31 -8.95
N LEU A 145 5.32 7.12 -8.71
CA LEU A 145 4.57 5.96 -9.23
C LEU A 145 4.07 6.14 -10.66
N LYS A 146 3.85 7.39 -11.11
CA LYS A 146 3.25 7.72 -12.42
C LYS A 146 3.89 7.00 -13.61
N PRO A 147 5.24 6.81 -13.70
CA PRO A 147 5.86 6.14 -14.85
C PRO A 147 5.65 4.62 -14.92
N TYR A 148 5.30 3.96 -13.80
CA TYR A 148 5.52 2.51 -13.68
C TYR A 148 4.29 1.64 -13.90
N GLN A 149 3.11 2.20 -14.06
CA GLN A 149 1.85 1.46 -14.24
C GLN A 149 1.62 0.35 -13.17
N CYS A 150 2.13 0.55 -11.97
CA CYS A 150 2.01 -0.37 -10.83
C CYS A 150 0.95 0.06 -9.81
N ALA A 151 0.32 1.22 -10.03
CA ALA A 151 -0.67 1.80 -9.14
C ALA A 151 -1.87 2.36 -9.91
N LYS A 152 -3.04 2.34 -9.26
CA LYS A 152 -4.12 3.27 -9.55
C LYS A 152 -3.86 4.53 -8.76
N LEU A 153 -3.63 5.63 -9.44
CA LEU A 153 -3.43 6.95 -8.87
C LEU A 153 -4.74 7.73 -8.94
N VAL A 154 -5.18 8.26 -7.83
CA VAL A 154 -6.38 9.09 -7.69
C VAL A 154 -5.93 10.43 -7.12
N THR A 155 -6.00 11.46 -7.96
CA THR A 155 -5.53 12.82 -7.65
C THR A 155 -6.67 13.83 -7.54
N GLU A 156 -7.90 13.36 -7.63
CA GLU A 156 -9.10 14.15 -7.48
C GLU A 156 -9.16 14.80 -6.09
N GLU A 157 -9.48 16.08 -6.01
CA GLU A 157 -9.57 16.84 -4.76
C GLU A 157 -10.94 16.69 -4.10
N ASP A 158 -12.01 16.71 -4.90
CA ASP A 158 -13.37 16.51 -4.38
C ASP A 158 -13.54 15.07 -3.86
N GLU A 159 -13.91 14.94 -2.59
CA GLU A 159 -14.00 13.64 -1.92
C GLU A 159 -15.00 12.70 -2.59
N ARG A 160 -16.14 13.21 -3.04
CA ARG A 160 -17.20 12.39 -3.66
C ARG A 160 -16.72 11.85 -5.01
N MET A 161 -16.08 12.71 -5.79
CA MET A 161 -15.51 12.32 -7.09
C MET A 161 -14.36 11.32 -6.92
N LYS A 162 -13.48 11.56 -5.96
CA LYS A 162 -12.39 10.66 -5.56
C LYS A 162 -12.90 9.25 -5.22
N VAL A 163 -13.90 9.18 -4.36
CA VAL A 163 -14.51 7.90 -3.95
C VAL A 163 -15.23 7.23 -5.11
N ALA A 164 -15.96 7.99 -5.94
CA ALA A 164 -16.62 7.45 -7.13
C ALA A 164 -15.63 6.86 -8.14
N GLU A 165 -14.49 7.52 -8.36
CA GLU A 165 -13.41 7.03 -9.22
C GLU A 165 -12.83 5.71 -8.69
N MET A 166 -12.54 5.62 -7.39
CA MET A 166 -12.08 4.39 -6.75
C MET A 166 -13.09 3.26 -6.86
N CYS A 167 -14.38 3.53 -6.58
CA CYS A 167 -15.45 2.56 -6.70
C CYS A 167 -15.57 2.02 -8.13
N MET A 168 -15.52 2.90 -9.13
CA MET A 168 -15.59 2.50 -10.53
C MET A 168 -14.41 1.58 -10.89
N TRP A 169 -13.21 1.96 -10.48
CA TRP A 169 -12.03 1.16 -10.74
C TRP A 169 -12.11 -0.22 -10.07
N LEU A 170 -12.50 -0.30 -8.80
CA LEU A 170 -12.64 -1.56 -8.07
C LEU A 170 -13.71 -2.50 -8.67
N ARG A 171 -14.76 -1.94 -9.29
CA ARG A 171 -15.80 -2.73 -9.97
C ARG A 171 -15.33 -3.32 -11.29
N THR A 172 -14.35 -2.71 -11.94
CA THR A 172 -13.97 -3.04 -13.33
C THR A 172 -12.60 -3.71 -13.44
N ILE A 173 -11.79 -3.64 -12.39
CA ILE A 173 -10.42 -4.16 -12.44
C ILE A 173 -10.41 -5.70 -12.43
N SER A 174 -9.68 -6.30 -13.36
CA SER A 174 -9.51 -7.76 -13.39
C SER A 174 -8.31 -8.22 -12.56
N LYS A 175 -8.34 -9.49 -12.13
CA LYS A 175 -7.23 -10.12 -11.41
C LYS A 175 -5.95 -10.16 -12.25
N GLU A 176 -6.07 -10.36 -13.55
CA GLU A 176 -4.95 -10.35 -14.49
C GLU A 176 -4.28 -8.96 -14.53
N ARG A 177 -5.10 -7.90 -14.57
CA ARG A 177 -4.58 -6.52 -14.55
C ARG A 177 -3.90 -6.21 -13.22
N LEU A 178 -4.48 -6.59 -12.09
CA LEU A 178 -3.83 -6.44 -10.78
C LEU A 178 -2.49 -7.19 -10.72
N SER A 179 -2.44 -8.42 -11.22
CA SER A 179 -1.21 -9.20 -11.30
C SER A 179 -0.14 -8.49 -12.17
N GLN A 180 -0.54 -7.94 -13.32
CA GLN A 180 0.39 -7.19 -14.18
C GLN A 180 0.91 -5.92 -13.50
N MET A 181 0.04 -5.16 -12.84
CA MET A 181 0.44 -3.98 -12.06
C MET A 181 1.45 -4.33 -10.98
N GLY A 182 1.21 -5.40 -10.23
CA GLY A 182 2.15 -5.89 -9.22
C GLY A 182 3.52 -6.27 -9.81
N LYS A 183 3.54 -7.00 -10.94
CA LYS A 183 4.78 -7.36 -11.65
C LYS A 183 5.56 -6.12 -12.13
N ASN A 184 4.86 -5.12 -12.66
CA ASN A 184 5.51 -3.88 -13.08
C ASN A 184 6.24 -3.20 -11.91
N GLY A 185 5.59 -3.10 -10.75
CA GLY A 185 6.22 -2.54 -9.55
C GLY A 185 7.45 -3.34 -9.09
N LYS A 186 7.35 -4.67 -9.11
CA LYS A 186 8.46 -5.56 -8.71
C LYS A 186 9.70 -5.35 -9.58
N VAL A 187 9.54 -5.29 -10.90
CA VAL A 187 10.65 -5.05 -11.85
C VAL A 187 11.39 -3.76 -11.51
N VAL A 188 10.66 -2.67 -11.26
CA VAL A 188 11.25 -1.38 -10.87
C VAL A 188 12.09 -1.49 -9.60
N ILE A 189 11.60 -2.24 -8.61
CA ILE A 189 12.34 -2.44 -7.36
C ILE A 189 13.61 -3.25 -7.60
N GLU A 190 13.52 -4.36 -8.34
CA GLU A 190 14.66 -5.24 -8.61
C GLU A 190 15.76 -4.54 -9.43
N GLU A 191 15.38 -3.66 -10.36
CA GLU A 191 16.33 -2.94 -11.21
C GLU A 191 16.92 -1.67 -10.57
N CYS A 192 16.17 -0.97 -9.70
CA CYS A 192 16.56 0.38 -9.28
C CYS A 192 16.67 0.55 -7.76
N TYR A 193 15.89 -0.18 -6.96
CA TYR A 193 15.71 0.12 -5.53
C TYR A 193 15.99 -1.07 -4.60
N ALA A 194 16.45 -2.20 -5.12
CA ALA A 194 16.93 -3.30 -4.30
C ALA A 194 18.14 -2.85 -3.47
N LYS A 195 18.24 -3.36 -2.24
CA LYS A 195 19.31 -3.02 -1.29
C LYS A 195 20.69 -3.09 -1.92
N ASP A 196 20.98 -4.18 -2.65
CA ASP A 196 22.29 -4.37 -3.27
C ASP A 196 22.59 -3.36 -4.38
N ILE A 197 21.58 -2.99 -5.17
CA ILE A 197 21.73 -1.97 -6.21
C ILE A 197 22.07 -0.62 -5.59
N VAL A 198 21.27 -0.21 -4.59
CA VAL A 198 21.47 1.08 -3.93
C VAL A 198 22.80 1.11 -3.16
N THR A 199 23.15 0.04 -2.45
CA THR A 199 24.43 -0.05 -1.73
C THR A 199 25.62 0.10 -2.68
N LYS A 200 25.60 -0.57 -3.85
CA LYS A 200 26.66 -0.42 -4.87
C LYS A 200 26.76 1.02 -5.40
N GLN A 201 25.66 1.74 -5.52
CA GLN A 201 25.69 3.16 -5.93
C GLN A 201 26.37 4.04 -4.86
N TYR A 202 26.06 3.81 -3.57
CA TYR A 202 26.71 4.53 -2.47
C TYR A 202 28.22 4.24 -2.40
N VAL A 203 28.63 2.99 -2.56
CA VAL A 203 30.06 2.62 -2.59
C VAL A 203 30.78 3.35 -3.72
N LYS A 204 30.23 3.30 -4.94
CA LYS A 204 30.83 4.02 -6.09
C LYS A 204 30.94 5.52 -5.85
N LEU A 205 29.93 6.13 -5.22
CA LEU A 205 29.99 7.56 -4.88
C LEU A 205 31.07 7.85 -3.85
N ALA A 206 31.21 7.00 -2.82
CA ALA A 206 32.24 7.15 -1.80
C ALA A 206 33.64 7.03 -2.40
N ASP A 207 33.89 6.03 -3.26
CA ASP A 207 35.15 5.84 -3.96
C ASP A 207 35.48 7.06 -4.83
N PHE A 208 34.50 7.55 -5.59
CA PHE A 208 34.68 8.77 -6.41
C PHE A 208 35.06 10.00 -5.59
N LEU A 209 34.45 10.20 -4.42
CA LEU A 209 34.79 11.34 -3.53
C LEU A 209 36.15 11.20 -2.92
N LEU A 210 36.59 9.99 -2.55
CA LEU A 210 37.93 9.73 -2.01
C LEU A 210 39.02 9.95 -3.06
N ASP A 211 38.80 9.49 -4.29
CA ASP A 211 39.75 9.63 -5.39
C ASP A 211 39.94 11.11 -5.85
N ASN A 212 38.93 11.95 -5.66
CA ASN A 212 38.95 13.36 -6.06
C ASN A 212 39.22 14.33 -4.91
N ASN A 213 39.67 13.88 -3.72
CA ASN A 213 40.05 14.69 -2.57
C ASN A 213 39.00 15.75 -2.15
N PHE A 214 37.71 15.42 -2.14
CA PHE A 214 36.69 16.24 -1.55
C PHE A 214 36.50 15.93 -0.07
#